data_c9a3c9f6e339fa04561043bb796b308d
#
_entry.id   c9a3c9f6e339fa04561043bb796b308d
#
_cell.length_a   1.000
_cell.length_b   1.000
_cell.length_c   1.000
_cell.angle_alpha   90.00
_cell.angle_beta   90.00
_cell.angle_gamma   90.00
#
_symmetry.space_group_name_H-M   'P 1'
#
loop_
_entity.id
_entity.type
_entity.pdbx_description
1 polymer ?
#
loop_
_entity_poly.entity_id
_entity_poly.type
_entity_poly.pdbx_seq_one_letter_code
_entity_poly.pdbx_strand_id
1 'polypeptide(L)'
;YVDLGGALGGELQEFVQTLFRLKEQYGGLINRLDFGDKGCNMLMLWGAPVAYENDIGRALNFLLDLQASVDFPITTGVTYYIAHAGFLGGDIFECYTCYGWGVNLASRFMMSAPAGHTWIDERVARRIKNRFDFSYLGAQRFKGFDTEQKVYQLERRKPHEEAPHEGELVGRAAELSRLTEFLGPLWQGKSAGLISVWGD
;
A
#
# COMPACT_ATOMS: atom_id res chain seq x y z
N TYR A 1 -0.23 -10.40 0.38
CA TYR A 1 -0.66 -11.41 -0.59
C TYR A 1 -1.98 -11.01 -1.24
N VAL A 2 -2.12 -11.33 -2.49
CA VAL A 2 -3.33 -11.12 -3.32
C VAL A 2 -3.67 -12.45 -3.97
N ASP A 3 -4.92 -12.88 -3.86
CA ASP A 3 -5.48 -13.99 -4.62
C ASP A 3 -6.35 -13.42 -5.74
N LEU A 4 -6.04 -13.80 -6.97
CA LEU A 4 -6.67 -13.26 -8.18
C LEU A 4 -7.87 -14.08 -8.66
N GLY A 5 -8.28 -15.09 -7.90
CA GLY A 5 -9.41 -15.92 -8.28
C GLY A 5 -9.25 -16.58 -9.61
N GLY A 6 -10.01 -17.02 -10.40
CA GLY A 6 -9.86 -17.78 -11.65
C GLY A 6 -9.74 -16.95 -12.93
N ALA A 7 -9.03 -15.82 -12.94
CA ALA A 7 -8.82 -15.03 -14.16
C ALA A 7 -8.16 -15.86 -15.28
N LEU A 8 -8.78 -15.94 -16.46
CA LEU A 8 -8.35 -16.76 -17.58
C LEU A 8 -8.12 -15.92 -18.86
N GLY A 9 -6.98 -16.14 -19.52
CA GLY A 9 -6.75 -15.68 -20.89
C GLY A 9 -6.61 -14.15 -21.02
N GLY A 10 -7.52 -13.52 -21.74
CA GLY A 10 -7.49 -12.07 -22.02
C GLY A 10 -7.62 -11.20 -20.79
N GLU A 11 -8.39 -11.62 -19.81
CA GLU A 11 -8.57 -10.95 -18.52
C GLU A 11 -7.26 -10.90 -17.73
N LEU A 12 -6.43 -11.93 -17.79
CA LEU A 12 -5.11 -11.95 -17.16
C LEU A 12 -4.17 -10.90 -17.77
N GLN A 13 -4.17 -10.75 -19.10
CA GLN A 13 -3.34 -9.76 -19.78
C GLN A 13 -3.75 -8.34 -19.40
N GLU A 14 -5.03 -8.04 -19.36
CA GLU A 14 -5.57 -6.75 -18.95
C GLU A 14 -5.28 -6.46 -17.47
N PHE A 15 -5.44 -7.47 -16.62
CA PHE A 15 -5.05 -7.40 -15.22
C PHE A 15 -3.57 -7.03 -15.05
N VAL A 16 -2.67 -7.73 -15.75
CA VAL A 16 -1.23 -7.49 -15.66
C VAL A 16 -0.88 -6.07 -16.14
N GLN A 17 -1.49 -5.57 -17.20
CA GLN A 17 -1.29 -4.19 -17.65
C GLN A 17 -1.75 -3.18 -16.61
N THR A 18 -2.92 -3.39 -16.01
CA THR A 18 -3.45 -2.55 -14.93
C THR A 18 -2.55 -2.60 -13.69
N LEU A 19 -2.10 -3.77 -13.31
CA LEU A 19 -1.16 -3.99 -12.21
C LEU A 19 0.13 -3.17 -12.39
N PHE A 20 0.76 -3.23 -13.56
CA PHE A 20 1.99 -2.48 -13.81
C PHE A 20 1.75 -0.97 -13.84
N ARG A 21 0.67 -0.50 -14.43
CA ARG A 21 0.29 0.91 -14.43
C ARG A 21 0.11 1.44 -13.01
N LEU A 22 -0.64 0.73 -12.16
CA LEU A 22 -0.83 1.11 -10.76
C LEU A 22 0.46 0.98 -9.94
N LYS A 23 1.29 -0.01 -10.23
CA LYS A 23 2.61 -0.17 -9.60
C LYS A 23 3.52 1.05 -9.91
N GLU A 24 3.49 1.61 -11.10
CA GLU A 24 4.22 2.84 -11.42
C GLU A 24 3.70 4.04 -10.61
N GLN A 25 2.39 4.14 -10.45
CA GLN A 25 1.76 5.23 -9.69
C GLN A 25 2.02 5.15 -8.19
N TYR A 26 1.86 3.96 -7.60
CA TYR A 26 1.92 3.78 -6.15
C TYR A 26 3.25 3.17 -5.66
N GLY A 27 4.12 2.76 -6.56
CA GLY A 27 5.35 2.05 -6.25
C GLY A 27 5.10 0.63 -5.75
N GLY A 28 6.02 0.14 -4.96
CA GLY A 28 6.04 -1.24 -4.50
C GLY A 28 6.83 -2.14 -5.43
N LEU A 29 7.23 -3.28 -4.90
CA LEU A 29 7.93 -4.34 -5.60
C LEU A 29 6.99 -5.53 -5.76
N ILE A 30 6.74 -5.97 -6.99
CA ILE A 30 6.17 -7.28 -7.26
C ILE A 30 7.28 -8.29 -6.99
N ASN A 31 7.19 -8.98 -5.86
CA ASN A 31 8.22 -9.92 -5.45
C ASN A 31 7.99 -11.30 -6.06
N ARG A 32 6.74 -11.75 -6.08
CA ARG A 32 6.38 -13.08 -6.50
C ARG A 32 5.01 -13.09 -7.16
N LEU A 33 4.90 -13.87 -8.23
CA LEU A 33 3.66 -14.13 -8.92
C LEU A 33 3.61 -15.65 -9.17
N ASP A 34 2.72 -16.33 -8.45
CA ASP A 34 2.57 -17.78 -8.51
C ASP A 34 1.24 -18.14 -9.17
N PHE A 35 1.31 -18.96 -10.20
CA PHE A 35 0.13 -19.55 -10.83
C PHE A 35 -0.02 -21.00 -10.37
N GLY A 36 -1.18 -21.32 -9.82
CA GLY A 36 -1.50 -22.67 -9.34
C GLY A 36 -2.92 -23.08 -9.70
N ASP A 37 -3.28 -24.29 -9.34
CA ASP A 37 -4.60 -24.90 -9.64
C ASP A 37 -5.79 -24.10 -9.05
N LYS A 38 -5.52 -23.25 -8.06
CA LYS A 38 -6.53 -22.44 -7.35
C LYS A 38 -6.54 -20.96 -7.75
N GLY A 39 -5.83 -20.60 -8.81
CA GLY A 39 -5.71 -19.23 -9.26
C GLY A 39 -4.29 -18.68 -9.18
N CYS A 40 -4.17 -17.36 -9.21
CA CYS A 40 -2.90 -16.64 -9.15
C CYS A 40 -2.73 -15.95 -7.79
N ASN A 41 -1.60 -16.18 -7.15
CA ASN A 41 -1.21 -15.50 -5.92
C ASN A 41 -0.06 -14.54 -6.18
N MET A 42 -0.13 -13.36 -5.62
CA MET A 42 0.91 -12.35 -5.77
C MET A 42 1.39 -11.85 -4.39
N LEU A 43 2.70 -11.72 -4.23
CA LEU A 43 3.32 -11.02 -3.12
C LEU A 43 3.86 -9.69 -3.60
N MET A 44 3.42 -8.62 -2.98
CA MET A 44 3.95 -7.27 -3.17
C MET A 44 4.54 -6.73 -1.88
N LEU A 45 5.58 -5.91 -2.01
CA LEU A 45 6.30 -5.30 -0.91
C LEU A 45 6.34 -3.78 -1.09
N TRP A 46 6.08 -3.05 -0.01
CA TRP A 46 6.38 -1.63 0.14
C TRP A 46 7.33 -1.47 1.31
N GLY A 47 8.27 -0.53 1.22
CA GLY A 47 9.32 -0.35 2.22
C GLY A 47 10.59 -1.19 1.99
N ALA A 48 10.64 -1.96 0.88
CA ALA A 48 11.82 -2.68 0.45
C ALA A 48 11.79 -2.89 -1.08
N PRO A 49 12.90 -2.78 -1.81
CA PRO A 49 14.24 -2.36 -1.36
C PRO A 49 14.34 -0.87 -1.01
N VAL A 50 13.36 -0.07 -1.41
CA VAL A 50 13.28 1.37 -1.11
C VAL A 50 12.07 1.63 -0.21
N ALA A 51 12.27 2.41 0.85
CA ALA A 51 11.22 2.80 1.78
C ALA A 51 10.86 4.28 1.60
N TYR A 52 9.58 4.59 1.71
CA TYR A 52 9.02 5.93 1.70
C TYR A 52 8.16 6.14 2.94
N GLU A 53 8.03 7.38 3.38
CA GLU A 53 7.28 7.75 4.59
C GLU A 53 5.82 7.24 4.57
N ASN A 54 5.17 7.22 3.41
CA ASN A 54 3.76 6.85 3.27
C ASN A 54 3.54 5.50 2.57
N ASP A 55 4.43 4.54 2.75
CA ASP A 55 4.33 3.25 2.07
C ASP A 55 3.03 2.49 2.37
N ILE A 56 2.54 2.54 3.60
CA ILE A 56 1.26 1.92 3.97
C ILE A 56 0.11 2.55 3.17
N GLY A 57 0.01 3.88 3.12
CA GLY A 57 -1.02 4.57 2.36
C GLY A 57 -0.94 4.30 0.86
N ARG A 58 0.27 4.20 0.32
CA ARG A 58 0.51 3.86 -1.10
C ARG A 58 0.05 2.44 -1.40
N ALA A 59 0.38 1.48 -0.54
CA ALA A 59 -0.06 0.09 -0.67
C ALA A 59 -1.59 -0.04 -0.64
N LEU A 60 -2.26 0.63 0.30
CA LEU A 60 -3.71 0.54 0.41
C LEU A 60 -4.44 1.28 -0.73
N ASN A 61 -3.90 2.39 -1.20
CA ASN A 61 -4.42 3.07 -2.38
C ASN A 61 -4.28 2.21 -3.63
N PHE A 62 -3.13 1.58 -3.81
CA PHE A 62 -2.90 0.62 -4.87
C PHE A 62 -3.97 -0.48 -4.88
N LEU A 63 -4.24 -1.09 -3.71
CA LEU A 63 -5.21 -2.18 -3.59
C LEU A 63 -6.65 -1.75 -3.90
N LEU A 64 -7.07 -0.59 -3.40
CA LEU A 64 -8.40 -0.07 -3.66
C LEU A 64 -8.61 0.26 -5.14
N ASP A 65 -7.60 0.86 -5.80
CA ASP A 65 -7.67 1.16 -7.23
C ASP A 65 -7.57 -0.11 -8.08
N LEU A 66 -6.79 -1.10 -7.65
CA LEU A 66 -6.71 -2.38 -8.33
C LEU A 66 -8.06 -3.11 -8.27
N GLN A 67 -8.67 -3.19 -7.09
CA GLN A 67 -10.00 -3.78 -6.92
C GLN A 67 -11.08 -3.07 -7.76
N ALA A 68 -11.00 -1.73 -7.85
CA ALA A 68 -11.94 -0.94 -8.65
C ALA A 68 -11.71 -1.05 -10.16
N SER A 69 -10.55 -1.54 -10.59
CA SER A 69 -10.15 -1.61 -12.00
C SER A 69 -10.35 -2.99 -12.63
N VAL A 70 -10.86 -3.97 -11.89
CA VAL A 70 -11.04 -5.35 -12.37
C VAL A 70 -12.45 -5.85 -12.04
N ASP A 71 -12.97 -6.71 -12.88
CA ASP A 71 -14.34 -7.24 -12.74
C ASP A 71 -14.40 -8.55 -11.93
N PHE A 72 -13.28 -9.04 -11.43
CA PHE A 72 -13.22 -10.24 -10.59
C PHE A 72 -12.75 -9.93 -9.17
N PRO A 73 -13.15 -10.74 -8.18
CA PRO A 73 -12.82 -10.46 -6.78
C PRO A 73 -11.34 -10.70 -6.50
N ILE A 74 -10.66 -9.68 -5.96
CA ILE A 74 -9.28 -9.78 -5.46
C ILE A 74 -9.32 -9.86 -3.94
N THR A 75 -8.79 -10.94 -3.37
CA THR A 75 -8.70 -11.13 -1.93
C THR A 75 -7.30 -10.81 -1.43
N THR A 76 -7.19 -10.02 -0.37
CA THR A 76 -5.89 -9.49 0.05
C THR A 76 -5.67 -9.56 1.56
N GLY A 77 -4.45 -9.88 1.97
CA GLY A 77 -3.96 -9.71 3.32
C GLY A 77 -2.82 -8.69 3.37
N VAL A 78 -2.94 -7.69 4.23
CA VAL A 78 -1.93 -6.62 4.40
C VAL A 78 -1.44 -6.58 5.83
N THR A 79 -0.14 -6.56 6.02
CA THR A 79 0.50 -6.48 7.34
C THR A 79 1.66 -5.49 7.32
N TYR A 80 1.95 -4.92 8.48
CA TYR A 80 3.09 -4.02 8.65
C TYR A 80 4.02 -4.53 9.75
N TYR A 81 5.16 -5.09 9.35
CA TYR A 81 6.16 -5.68 10.26
C TYR A 81 7.57 -5.45 9.76
N ILE A 82 8.51 -5.57 10.70
CA ILE A 82 9.92 -5.73 10.34
C ILE A 82 10.08 -7.10 9.70
N ALA A 83 10.65 -7.14 8.52
CA ALA A 83 10.92 -8.35 7.77
C ALA A 83 12.38 -8.38 7.31
N HIS A 84 12.90 -9.55 7.03
CA HIS A 84 14.18 -9.70 6.36
C HIS A 84 13.94 -9.58 4.86
N ALA A 85 14.52 -8.56 4.22
CA ALA A 85 14.44 -8.35 2.80
C ALA A 85 15.86 -8.25 2.23
N GLY A 86 16.12 -8.97 1.14
CA GLY A 86 17.43 -9.03 0.52
C GLY A 86 17.53 -10.10 -0.54
N PHE A 87 18.72 -10.24 -1.09
CA PHE A 87 19.02 -11.29 -2.04
C PHE A 87 19.16 -12.64 -1.33
N LEU A 88 18.49 -13.63 -1.84
CA LEU A 88 18.55 -15.01 -1.38
C LEU A 88 18.90 -15.91 -2.55
N GLY A 89 19.95 -16.71 -2.41
CA GLY A 89 20.39 -17.62 -3.47
C GLY A 89 21.90 -17.90 -3.42
N GLY A 90 22.47 -18.23 -4.55
CA GLY A 90 23.87 -18.55 -4.75
C GLY A 90 24.25 -18.40 -6.23
N ASP A 91 25.38 -18.95 -6.63
CA ASP A 91 25.99 -18.73 -7.94
C ASP A 91 25.12 -19.08 -9.16
N ILE A 92 24.13 -19.96 -8.97
CA ILE A 92 23.26 -20.43 -10.07
C ILE A 92 21.95 -19.65 -10.14
N PHE A 93 21.42 -19.24 -8.98
CA PHE A 93 20.16 -18.52 -8.89
C PHE A 93 20.18 -17.62 -7.67
N GLU A 94 19.81 -16.35 -7.88
CA GLU A 94 19.64 -15.37 -6.83
C GLU A 94 18.37 -14.57 -7.08
N CYS A 95 17.57 -14.36 -6.05
CA CYS A 95 16.39 -13.50 -6.13
C CYS A 95 16.29 -12.57 -4.92
N TYR A 96 15.84 -11.35 -5.15
CA TYR A 96 15.47 -10.45 -4.07
C TYR A 96 14.14 -10.91 -3.49
N THR A 97 14.10 -11.19 -2.20
CA THR A 97 12.87 -11.66 -1.55
C THR A 97 12.75 -11.12 -0.12
N CYS A 98 11.59 -11.35 0.46
CA CYS A 98 11.25 -10.96 1.81
C CYS A 98 10.66 -12.15 2.56
N TYR A 99 11.13 -12.38 3.77
CA TYR A 99 10.58 -13.41 4.65
C TYR A 99 10.46 -12.89 6.08
N GLY A 100 9.51 -13.45 6.81
CA GLY A 100 9.28 -13.10 8.19
C GLY A 100 7.85 -13.38 8.63
N TRP A 101 7.62 -13.15 9.90
CA TRP A 101 6.35 -13.40 10.56
C TRP A 101 5.18 -12.63 9.90
N GLY A 102 5.40 -11.36 9.56
CA GLY A 102 4.39 -10.52 8.89
C GLY A 102 4.01 -11.02 7.49
N VAL A 103 4.97 -11.53 6.71
CA VAL A 103 4.69 -12.10 5.39
C VAL A 103 3.78 -13.31 5.50
N ASN A 104 4.05 -14.19 6.47
CA ASN A 104 3.22 -15.35 6.74
C ASN A 104 1.82 -14.95 7.21
N LEU A 105 1.69 -13.93 8.07
CA LEU A 105 0.40 -13.43 8.54
C LEU A 105 -0.42 -12.85 7.39
N ALA A 106 0.19 -12.07 6.50
CA ALA A 106 -0.49 -11.53 5.33
C ALA A 106 -1.08 -12.64 4.44
N SER A 107 -0.33 -13.73 4.23
CA SER A 107 -0.82 -14.92 3.53
C SER A 107 -2.02 -15.57 4.25
N ARG A 108 -1.98 -15.67 5.59
CA ARG A 108 -3.12 -16.21 6.35
C ARG A 108 -4.36 -15.32 6.25
N PHE A 109 -4.19 -14.01 6.29
CA PHE A 109 -5.29 -13.08 6.09
C PHE A 109 -5.93 -13.25 4.71
N MET A 110 -5.12 -13.25 3.64
CA MET A 110 -5.59 -13.48 2.29
C MET A 110 -6.37 -14.80 2.16
N MET A 111 -5.84 -15.89 2.73
CA MET A 111 -6.48 -17.21 2.65
C MET A 111 -7.78 -17.33 3.46
N SER A 112 -7.98 -16.49 4.46
CA SER A 112 -9.14 -16.54 5.36
C SER A 112 -10.18 -15.47 5.07
N ALA A 113 -9.81 -14.42 4.35
CA ALA A 113 -10.71 -13.35 3.99
C ALA A 113 -11.76 -13.84 2.95
N PRO A 114 -13.00 -13.35 3.01
CA PRO A 114 -13.97 -13.58 1.96
C PRO A 114 -13.49 -13.02 0.62
N ALA A 115 -13.97 -13.59 -0.48
CA ALA A 115 -13.62 -13.13 -1.83
C ALA A 115 -13.89 -11.63 -2.00
N GLY A 116 -12.93 -10.91 -2.58
CA GLY A 116 -13.02 -9.47 -2.79
C GLY A 116 -12.74 -8.61 -1.57
N HIS A 117 -12.33 -9.19 -0.43
CA HIS A 117 -12.08 -8.43 0.78
C HIS A 117 -10.57 -8.25 1.05
N THR A 118 -10.24 -7.12 1.64
CA THR A 118 -8.88 -6.80 2.09
C THR A 118 -8.82 -6.80 3.62
N TRP A 119 -8.12 -7.77 4.19
CA TRP A 119 -7.87 -7.82 5.62
C TRP A 119 -6.55 -7.17 5.98
N ILE A 120 -6.56 -6.36 7.03
CA ILE A 120 -5.39 -5.64 7.54
C ILE A 120 -5.17 -5.96 9.01
N ASP A 121 -3.92 -5.88 9.46
CA ASP A 121 -3.57 -6.07 10.87
C ASP A 121 -3.77 -4.80 11.71
N GLU A 122 -3.68 -4.93 13.04
CA GLU A 122 -3.79 -3.82 13.97
C GLU A 122 -2.74 -2.72 13.73
N ARG A 123 -1.53 -3.09 13.30
CA ARG A 123 -0.45 -2.12 13.08
C ARG A 123 -0.72 -1.24 11.86
N VAL A 124 -1.27 -1.82 10.81
CA VAL A 124 -1.78 -1.09 9.64
C VAL A 124 -2.94 -0.20 10.08
N ALA A 125 -3.98 -0.76 10.70
CA ALA A 125 -5.18 -0.03 11.11
C ALA A 125 -4.87 1.21 11.96
N ARG A 126 -3.97 1.09 12.94
CA ARG A 126 -3.55 2.21 13.79
C ARG A 126 -2.91 3.36 13.01
N ARG A 127 -2.16 3.05 11.94
CA ARG A 127 -1.44 4.05 11.14
C ARG A 127 -2.30 4.76 10.12
N ILE A 128 -3.39 4.12 9.70
CA ILE A 128 -4.24 4.64 8.62
C ILE A 128 -5.55 5.25 9.09
N LYS A 129 -5.87 5.23 10.38
CA LYS A 129 -7.17 5.61 10.95
C LYS A 129 -7.69 6.98 10.51
N ASN A 130 -6.79 7.90 10.18
CA ASN A 130 -7.16 9.25 9.76
C ASN A 130 -7.43 9.35 8.24
N ARG A 131 -7.06 8.34 7.45
CA ARG A 131 -7.08 8.37 5.97
C ARG A 131 -7.98 7.33 5.34
N PHE A 132 -8.33 6.27 6.09
CA PHE A 132 -9.13 5.16 5.58
C PHE A 132 -10.19 4.75 6.63
N ASP A 133 -11.32 4.26 6.12
CA ASP A 133 -12.34 3.59 6.91
C ASP A 133 -12.05 2.09 6.93
N PHE A 134 -12.24 1.46 8.08
CA PHE A 134 -12.09 0.03 8.26
C PHE A 134 -12.94 -0.46 9.43
N SER A 135 -13.36 -1.72 9.36
CA SER A 135 -14.19 -2.40 10.38
C SER A 135 -13.36 -3.41 11.15
N TYR A 136 -13.52 -3.46 12.47
CA TYR A 136 -12.90 -4.49 13.30
C TYR A 136 -13.69 -5.80 13.23
N LEU A 137 -13.03 -6.89 12.83
CA LEU A 137 -13.64 -8.21 12.66
C LEU A 137 -13.42 -9.16 13.86
N GLY A 138 -12.70 -8.72 14.88
CA GLY A 138 -12.37 -9.51 16.03
C GLY A 138 -10.94 -10.02 16.06
N ALA A 139 -10.61 -10.78 17.10
CA ALA A 139 -9.35 -11.49 17.22
C ALA A 139 -9.54 -12.93 16.71
N GLN A 140 -8.63 -13.41 15.88
CA GLN A 140 -8.71 -14.71 15.23
C GLN A 140 -7.40 -15.49 15.39
N ARG A 141 -7.49 -16.81 15.48
CA ARG A 141 -6.34 -17.71 15.50
C ARG A 141 -5.99 -18.19 14.10
N PHE A 142 -4.72 -18.13 13.77
CA PHE A 142 -4.19 -18.61 12.50
C PHE A 142 -3.17 -19.72 12.72
N LYS A 143 -3.14 -20.69 11.82
CA LYS A 143 -2.18 -21.78 11.88
C LYS A 143 -0.74 -21.24 11.83
N GLY A 144 0.07 -21.60 12.82
CA GLY A 144 1.47 -21.17 12.96
C GLY A 144 1.64 -19.88 13.77
N PHE A 145 0.58 -19.42 14.46
CA PHE A 145 0.62 -18.27 15.36
C PHE A 145 0.11 -18.66 16.76
N ASP A 146 0.91 -18.41 17.78
CA ASP A 146 0.59 -18.79 19.16
C ASP A 146 -0.47 -17.88 19.79
N THR A 147 -0.57 -16.65 19.30
CA THR A 147 -1.50 -15.64 19.80
C THR A 147 -2.56 -15.29 18.76
N GLU A 148 -3.73 -14.90 19.24
CA GLU A 148 -4.79 -14.35 18.38
C GLU A 148 -4.34 -13.05 17.74
N GLN A 149 -4.71 -12.87 16.47
CA GLN A 149 -4.41 -11.69 15.68
C GLN A 149 -5.66 -10.86 15.50
N LYS A 150 -5.60 -9.58 15.81
CA LYS A 150 -6.70 -8.65 15.54
C LYS A 150 -6.80 -8.37 14.04
N VAL A 151 -7.95 -8.64 13.50
CA VAL A 151 -8.25 -8.52 12.08
C VAL A 151 -9.19 -7.33 11.84
N TYR A 152 -8.87 -6.55 10.85
CA TYR A 152 -9.72 -5.45 10.39
C TYR A 152 -9.94 -5.60 8.88
N GLN A 153 -11.11 -5.18 8.40
CA GLN A 153 -11.41 -5.09 6.98
C GLN A 153 -11.23 -3.66 6.50
N LEU A 154 -10.44 -3.47 5.47
CA LEU A 154 -10.33 -2.20 4.77
C LEU A 154 -11.61 -1.96 3.97
N GLU A 155 -12.23 -0.79 4.13
CA GLU A 155 -13.49 -0.42 3.46
C GLU A 155 -13.21 0.53 2.28
N ARG A 156 -12.68 1.70 2.60
CA ARG A 156 -12.50 2.76 1.60
C ARG A 156 -11.52 3.84 2.07
N ARG A 157 -11.12 4.69 1.15
CA ARG A 157 -10.50 5.97 1.49
C ARG A 157 -11.52 6.87 2.16
N LYS A 158 -11.11 7.56 3.20
CA LYS A 158 -11.87 8.72 3.67
C LYS A 158 -11.83 9.79 2.58
N PRO A 159 -12.92 10.52 2.35
CA PRO A 159 -12.84 11.75 1.60
C PRO A 159 -11.67 12.55 2.19
N HIS A 160 -10.79 13.06 1.36
CA HIS A 160 -9.80 14.00 1.78
C HIS A 160 -10.61 15.23 2.24
N GLU A 161 -10.97 15.29 3.50
CA GLU A 161 -11.20 16.56 4.12
C GLU A 161 -9.82 17.23 4.06
N GLU A 162 -9.60 18.04 3.04
CA GLU A 162 -8.79 19.23 3.25
C GLU A 162 -9.50 19.91 4.46
N ALA A 163 -9.02 19.60 5.66
CA ALA A 163 -9.33 20.43 6.78
C ALA A 163 -8.82 21.81 6.33
N PRO A 164 -9.72 22.75 5.98
CA PRO A 164 -9.26 24.09 5.77
C PRO A 164 -8.56 24.37 7.11
N HIS A 165 -7.29 24.73 7.05
CA HIS A 165 -6.65 25.33 8.19
C HIS A 165 -7.42 26.64 8.39
N GLU A 166 -8.60 26.53 9.03
CA GLU A 166 -9.42 27.66 9.48
C GLU A 166 -8.68 28.32 10.64
N GLY A 167 -7.57 28.93 10.34
CA GLY A 167 -6.81 29.71 11.27
C GLY A 167 -5.99 30.73 10.50
N GLU A 168 -6.03 31.98 10.87
CA GLU A 168 -5.08 32.95 10.41
C GLU A 168 -3.66 32.42 10.72
N LEU A 169 -2.77 32.44 9.73
CA LEU A 169 -1.38 32.07 9.88
C LEU A 169 -0.72 33.14 10.78
N VAL A 170 -0.73 32.90 12.07
CA VAL A 170 -0.23 33.87 13.05
C VAL A 170 1.29 33.81 13.06
N GLY A 171 1.94 34.98 12.83
CA GLY A 171 3.38 35.15 12.99
C GLY A 171 4.26 34.65 11.86
N ARG A 172 3.73 34.18 10.72
CA ARG A 172 4.47 33.65 9.58
C ARG A 172 4.23 34.40 8.25
N ALA A 173 3.73 35.63 8.33
CA ALA A 173 3.37 36.43 7.14
C ALA A 173 4.56 36.73 6.23
N ALA A 174 5.74 36.94 6.82
CA ALA A 174 6.98 37.23 6.07
C ALA A 174 7.46 35.99 5.29
N GLU A 175 7.43 34.82 5.93
CA GLU A 175 7.81 33.54 5.32
C GLU A 175 6.82 33.16 4.19
N LEU A 176 5.54 33.38 4.42
CA LEU A 176 4.51 33.12 3.41
C LEU A 176 4.69 34.04 2.19
N SER A 177 4.97 35.35 2.41
CA SER A 177 5.23 36.28 1.32
C SER A 177 6.45 35.87 0.49
N ARG A 178 7.53 35.45 1.15
CA ARG A 178 8.76 34.97 0.47
C ARG A 178 8.49 33.70 -0.33
N LEU A 179 7.69 32.77 0.21
CA LEU A 179 7.28 31.56 -0.50
C LEU A 179 6.44 31.89 -1.72
N THR A 180 5.46 32.78 -1.59
CA THR A 180 4.60 33.22 -2.68
C THR A 180 5.37 33.91 -3.77
N GLU A 181 6.32 34.78 -3.43
CA GLU A 181 7.21 35.44 -4.38
C GLU A 181 8.09 34.43 -5.13
N PHE A 182 8.67 33.46 -4.40
CA PHE A 182 9.46 32.39 -5.01
C PHE A 182 8.65 31.55 -6.00
N LEU A 183 7.39 31.27 -5.70
CA LEU A 183 6.48 30.49 -6.57
C LEU A 183 5.94 31.29 -7.76
N GLY A 184 6.09 32.61 -7.75
CA GLY A 184 5.59 33.50 -8.80
C GLY A 184 5.92 33.08 -10.24
N PRO A 185 7.16 32.66 -10.56
CA PRO A 185 7.52 32.17 -11.91
C PRO A 185 6.71 30.94 -12.36
N LEU A 186 6.26 30.08 -11.46
CA LEU A 186 5.47 28.89 -11.82
C LEU A 186 4.14 29.27 -12.48
N TRP A 187 3.49 30.32 -12.03
CA TRP A 187 2.25 30.84 -12.61
C TRP A 187 2.44 31.40 -14.02
N GLN A 188 3.69 31.62 -14.42
CA GLN A 188 4.10 32.05 -15.76
C GLN A 188 4.63 30.89 -16.61
N GLY A 189 4.51 29.64 -16.14
CA GLY A 189 5.03 28.45 -16.83
C GLY A 189 6.57 28.33 -16.79
N LYS A 190 7.24 29.04 -15.87
CA LYS A 190 8.70 28.98 -15.70
C LYS A 190 9.07 28.17 -14.48
N SER A 191 10.27 27.59 -14.48
CA SER A 191 10.80 26.91 -13.30
C SER A 191 11.12 27.92 -12.19
N ALA A 192 10.66 27.65 -10.96
CA ALA A 192 10.98 28.47 -9.78
C ALA A 192 12.25 27.99 -9.04
N GLY A 193 12.84 26.87 -9.43
CA GLY A 193 13.98 26.28 -8.73
C GLY A 193 13.58 25.37 -7.57
N LEU A 194 14.47 25.23 -6.59
CA LEU A 194 14.27 24.42 -5.38
C LEU A 194 14.17 25.33 -4.15
N ILE A 195 13.13 25.14 -3.34
CA ILE A 195 13.01 25.76 -2.02
C ILE A 195 12.99 24.67 -0.95
N SER A 196 13.71 24.89 0.15
CA SER A 196 13.71 24.03 1.32
C SER A 196 13.17 24.80 2.51
N VAL A 197 12.16 24.23 3.18
CA VAL A 197 11.54 24.80 4.38
C VAL A 197 11.96 23.95 5.57
N TRP A 198 12.59 24.58 6.56
CA TRP A 198 13.01 23.93 7.79
C TRP A 198 12.16 24.43 8.94
N GLY A 199 11.74 23.53 9.82
CA GLY A 199 11.05 23.84 11.08
C GLY A 199 11.71 23.12 12.24
N ASP A 200 11.58 23.67 13.43
CA ASP A 200 11.99 23.04 14.70
C ASP A 200 10.94 22.01 15.15
#